data_ea395167fbafcc4097ae5ad7b99bfbf3
#
_entry.id   ea395167fbafcc4097ae5ad7b99bfbf3
#
_cell.length_a   1.000
_cell.length_b   1.000
_cell.length_c   1.000
_cell.angle_alpha   90.00
_cell.angle_beta   90.00
_cell.angle_gamma   90.00
#
_symmetry.space_group_name_H-M   'P 1'
#
loop_
_entity.id
_entity.type
_entity.pdbx_description
1 polymer ?
#
loop_
_entity_poly.entity_id
_entity_poly.type
_entity_poly.pdbx_seq_one_letter_code
_entity_poly.pdbx_strand_id
1 'polypeptide(L)'
;MRQIRTSNMKLIALDSSGLVASVAIVEDDNLLAEYTINYKKTHSQTLLPMLDQIANMIELDLKEIDAIAVAKGPGSFTGLRIGSATAKGLGLALNKPIIEVPTVDGMAYQLYGVTDLICPLMDARRGQVYTGIYRFSNDKEKPSFETVMPQCAVSVEELIAKCNELGERVVFLGDGVPVHRQLLTEQLVVPHEFAPAYCNRQRASAVAALAQIYFERGEFVPAADHAPDYLRLSQAERERKEKEAADGKADKA
;
A
#
# COMPACT_ATOMS: atom_id res chain seq x y z
N MET A 1 -6.28 -19.47 -23.16
CA MET A 1 -7.58 -20.04 -22.74
C MET A 1 -7.77 -19.72 -21.27
N ARG A 2 -8.68 -18.78 -20.91
CA ARG A 2 -9.06 -18.56 -19.50
C ARG A 2 -9.75 -19.83 -19.01
N GLN A 3 -9.18 -20.52 -18.02
CA GLN A 3 -9.97 -21.48 -17.25
C GLN A 3 -11.08 -20.67 -16.56
N ILE A 4 -12.32 -20.94 -16.93
CA ILE A 4 -13.50 -20.42 -16.23
C ILE A 4 -13.43 -21.01 -14.82
N ARG A 5 -13.07 -20.21 -13.83
CA ARG A 5 -13.21 -20.61 -12.41
C ARG A 5 -14.69 -20.89 -12.16
N THR A 6 -14.97 -22.03 -11.62
CA THR A 6 -16.33 -22.44 -11.24
C THR A 6 -16.72 -21.98 -9.84
N SER A 7 -15.83 -21.32 -9.11
CA SER A 7 -16.06 -20.75 -7.77
C SER A 7 -15.57 -19.31 -7.73
N ASN A 8 -16.29 -18.47 -7.01
CA ASN A 8 -15.91 -17.09 -6.73
C ASN A 8 -14.61 -17.04 -5.91
N MET A 9 -13.77 -16.03 -6.17
CA MET A 9 -12.51 -15.82 -5.45
C MET A 9 -12.76 -15.01 -4.19
N LYS A 10 -12.45 -15.57 -3.02
CA LYS A 10 -12.51 -14.87 -1.72
C LYS A 10 -11.13 -14.51 -1.23
N LEU A 11 -10.93 -13.24 -0.91
CA LEU A 11 -9.68 -12.70 -0.38
C LEU A 11 -9.89 -12.03 0.97
N ILE A 12 -8.94 -12.23 1.89
CA ILE A 12 -8.69 -11.34 3.02
C ILE A 12 -7.58 -10.37 2.61
N ALA A 13 -7.79 -9.08 2.81
CA ALA A 13 -6.77 -8.07 2.58
C ALA A 13 -6.43 -7.30 3.85
N LEU A 14 -5.14 -6.96 4.03
CA LEU A 14 -4.60 -6.29 5.20
C LEU A 14 -3.73 -5.11 4.79
N ASP A 15 -3.92 -3.96 5.43
CA ASP A 15 -2.99 -2.83 5.35
C ASP A 15 -2.74 -2.25 6.74
N SER A 16 -1.49 -2.23 7.14
CA SER A 16 -0.97 -1.60 8.35
C SER A 16 0.31 -0.81 8.07
N SER A 17 0.52 -0.46 6.81
CA SER A 17 1.74 0.19 6.30
C SER A 17 1.93 1.64 6.79
N GLY A 18 0.86 2.30 7.24
CA GLY A 18 0.85 3.68 7.72
C GLY A 18 0.25 3.80 9.14
N LEU A 19 -0.35 4.96 9.42
CA LEU A 19 -1.13 5.17 10.64
C LEU A 19 -2.45 4.39 10.61
N VAL A 20 -2.98 4.17 9.42
CA VAL A 20 -4.21 3.43 9.19
C VAL A 20 -4.00 1.95 9.45
N ALA A 21 -4.96 1.33 10.16
CA ALA A 21 -5.19 -0.11 10.16
C ALA A 21 -6.43 -0.38 9.31
N SER A 22 -6.31 -1.24 8.31
CA SER A 22 -7.43 -1.60 7.44
C SER A 22 -7.43 -3.10 7.17
N VAL A 23 -8.62 -3.70 7.22
CA VAL A 23 -8.87 -5.09 6.85
C VAL A 23 -10.09 -5.15 5.96
N ALA A 24 -10.09 -6.02 4.95
CA ALA A 24 -11.23 -6.21 4.06
C ALA A 24 -11.41 -7.69 3.69
N ILE A 25 -12.64 -8.06 3.39
CA ILE A 25 -13.02 -9.36 2.83
C ILE A 25 -13.77 -9.08 1.53
N VAL A 26 -13.26 -9.66 0.46
CA VAL A 26 -13.78 -9.44 -0.90
C VAL A 26 -14.07 -10.78 -1.56
N GLU A 27 -15.18 -10.86 -2.27
CA GLU A 27 -15.53 -11.99 -3.12
C GLU A 27 -15.73 -11.49 -4.56
N ASP A 28 -14.82 -11.81 -5.46
CA ASP A 28 -14.73 -11.23 -6.81
C ASP A 28 -14.83 -9.69 -6.76
N ASP A 29 -15.79 -9.09 -7.46
CA ASP A 29 -16.00 -7.63 -7.47
C ASP A 29 -16.87 -7.13 -6.30
N ASN A 30 -17.19 -8.00 -5.33
CA ASN A 30 -18.04 -7.65 -4.20
C ASN A 30 -17.23 -7.46 -2.91
N LEU A 31 -17.20 -6.24 -2.39
CA LEU A 31 -16.68 -5.95 -1.06
C LEU A 31 -17.68 -6.41 -0.01
N LEU A 32 -17.42 -7.57 0.62
CA LEU A 32 -18.31 -8.13 1.64
C LEU A 32 -18.25 -7.36 2.95
N ALA A 33 -17.04 -6.98 3.37
CA ALA A 33 -16.83 -6.18 4.57
C ALA A 33 -15.48 -5.46 4.53
N GLU A 34 -15.43 -4.25 5.10
CA GLU A 34 -14.19 -3.51 5.35
C GLU A 34 -14.25 -2.85 6.73
N TYR A 35 -13.15 -2.93 7.47
CA TYR A 35 -12.95 -2.19 8.69
C TYR A 35 -11.67 -1.38 8.61
N THR A 36 -11.81 -0.06 8.63
CA THR A 36 -10.69 0.88 8.52
C THR A 36 -10.70 1.84 9.69
N ILE A 37 -9.58 1.95 10.40
CA ILE A 37 -9.38 2.91 11.50
C ILE A 37 -8.18 3.78 11.15
N ASN A 38 -8.41 5.09 11.09
CA ASN A 38 -7.36 6.10 10.98
C ASN A 38 -7.19 6.82 12.33
N TYR A 39 -6.63 6.12 13.31
CA TYR A 39 -6.46 6.63 14.66
C TYR A 39 -5.21 6.03 15.32
N LYS A 40 -4.59 6.79 16.26
CA LYS A 40 -3.40 6.35 17.00
C LYS A 40 -3.71 5.15 17.90
N LYS A 41 -3.66 3.95 17.33
CA LYS A 41 -3.69 2.67 18.06
C LYS A 41 -2.61 1.75 17.54
N THR A 42 -2.16 0.84 18.38
CA THR A 42 -1.13 -0.13 18.00
C THR A 42 -1.74 -1.20 17.11
N HIS A 43 -1.24 -1.36 15.90
CA HIS A 43 -1.76 -2.32 14.91
C HIS A 43 -1.78 -3.77 15.41
N SER A 44 -0.82 -4.17 16.27
CA SER A 44 -0.81 -5.51 16.89
C SER A 44 -2.01 -5.77 17.80
N GLN A 45 -2.66 -4.73 18.28
CA GLN A 45 -3.86 -4.83 19.13
C GLN A 45 -5.16 -4.68 18.33
N THR A 46 -5.09 -4.23 17.09
CA THR A 46 -6.30 -3.87 16.31
C THR A 46 -6.51 -4.72 15.08
N LEU A 47 -5.45 -5.07 14.34
CA LEU A 47 -5.59 -5.65 13.00
C LEU A 47 -6.34 -7.00 13.02
N LEU A 48 -5.91 -7.94 13.86
CA LEU A 48 -6.55 -9.24 13.96
C LEU A 48 -7.95 -9.18 14.61
N PRO A 49 -8.20 -8.41 15.69
CA PRO A 49 -9.56 -8.18 16.19
C PRO A 49 -10.52 -7.53 15.18
N MET A 50 -10.04 -6.61 14.33
CA MET A 50 -10.87 -6.04 13.26
C MET A 50 -11.27 -7.11 12.25
N LEU A 51 -10.33 -7.98 11.84
CA LEU A 51 -10.63 -9.09 10.94
C LEU A 51 -11.63 -10.06 11.57
N ASP A 52 -11.42 -10.46 12.82
CA ASP A 52 -12.33 -11.34 13.54
C ASP A 52 -13.75 -10.76 13.61
N GLN A 53 -13.86 -9.47 13.91
CA GLN A 53 -15.17 -8.81 13.98
C GLN A 53 -15.91 -8.84 12.65
N ILE A 54 -15.26 -8.46 11.52
CA ILE A 54 -15.95 -8.46 10.24
C ILE A 54 -16.22 -9.88 9.71
N ALA A 55 -15.34 -10.84 9.97
CA ALA A 55 -15.55 -12.24 9.60
C ALA A 55 -16.77 -12.82 10.32
N ASN A 56 -16.90 -12.57 11.63
CA ASN A 56 -18.08 -13.01 12.40
C ASN A 56 -19.38 -12.32 11.93
N MET A 57 -19.33 -11.02 11.58
CA MET A 57 -20.52 -10.29 11.10
C MET A 57 -21.10 -10.84 9.80
N ILE A 58 -20.26 -11.39 8.94
CA ILE A 58 -20.68 -11.98 7.65
C ILE A 58 -20.71 -13.52 7.68
N GLU A 59 -20.56 -14.13 8.86
CA GLU A 59 -20.57 -15.58 9.06
C GLU A 59 -19.54 -16.31 8.15
N LEU A 60 -18.36 -15.71 7.95
CA LEU A 60 -17.34 -16.22 7.03
C LEU A 60 -16.73 -17.53 7.55
N ASP A 61 -16.79 -18.59 6.75
CA ASP A 61 -15.90 -19.74 6.94
C ASP A 61 -14.51 -19.42 6.35
N LEU A 62 -13.52 -19.28 7.22
CA LEU A 62 -12.14 -18.99 6.81
C LEU A 62 -11.54 -20.03 5.86
N LYS A 63 -12.10 -21.24 5.78
CA LYS A 63 -11.68 -22.28 4.83
C LYS A 63 -12.01 -21.91 3.39
N GLU A 64 -13.02 -21.05 3.17
CA GLU A 64 -13.43 -20.59 1.85
C GLU A 64 -12.50 -19.52 1.26
N ILE A 65 -11.58 -18.97 2.07
CA ILE A 65 -10.60 -17.99 1.59
C ILE A 65 -9.62 -18.64 0.61
N ASP A 66 -9.38 -18.02 -0.52
CA ASP A 66 -8.44 -18.48 -1.54
C ASP A 66 -7.01 -17.97 -1.33
N ALA A 67 -6.85 -16.72 -0.88
CA ALA A 67 -5.56 -16.11 -0.62
C ALA A 67 -5.66 -14.95 0.38
N ILE A 68 -4.50 -14.53 0.92
CA ILE A 68 -4.39 -13.36 1.79
C ILE A 68 -3.57 -12.30 1.06
N ALA A 69 -4.14 -11.12 0.87
CA ALA A 69 -3.44 -9.96 0.32
C ALA A 69 -2.88 -9.10 1.46
N VAL A 70 -1.69 -8.55 1.28
CA VAL A 70 -1.08 -7.66 2.27
C VAL A 70 -0.31 -6.53 1.60
N ALA A 71 -0.46 -5.32 2.13
CA ALA A 71 0.41 -4.20 1.76
C ALA A 71 1.82 -4.49 2.27
N LYS A 72 2.74 -4.83 1.35
CA LYS A 72 4.09 -5.30 1.69
C LYS A 72 5.10 -4.20 2.00
N GLY A 73 4.76 -2.97 1.71
CA GLY A 73 5.64 -1.79 1.80
C GLY A 73 5.71 -1.00 0.49
N PRO A 74 6.30 0.18 0.54
CA PRO A 74 6.95 0.84 1.69
C PRO A 74 5.98 1.30 2.77
N GLY A 75 6.52 1.67 3.94
CA GLY A 75 5.72 2.23 5.03
C GLY A 75 6.39 2.19 6.39
N SER A 76 5.58 2.28 7.43
CA SER A 76 6.01 2.15 8.83
C SER A 76 6.65 0.79 9.07
N PHE A 77 7.92 0.78 9.50
CA PHE A 77 8.67 -0.45 9.77
C PHE A 77 7.95 -1.41 10.75
N THR A 78 7.41 -0.86 11.84
CA THR A 78 6.63 -1.63 12.82
C THR A 78 5.31 -2.10 12.21
N GLY A 79 4.61 -1.22 11.51
CA GLY A 79 3.33 -1.55 10.87
C GLY A 79 3.48 -2.68 9.84
N LEU A 80 4.45 -2.58 8.94
CA LEU A 80 4.72 -3.61 7.94
C LEU A 80 5.04 -4.98 8.57
N ARG A 81 5.81 -5.01 9.66
CA ARG A 81 6.08 -6.26 10.38
C ARG A 81 4.82 -6.88 10.98
N ILE A 82 3.94 -6.07 11.56
CA ILE A 82 2.69 -6.54 12.13
C ILE A 82 1.78 -7.10 11.03
N GLY A 83 1.58 -6.36 9.94
CA GLY A 83 0.79 -6.83 8.78
C GLY A 83 1.34 -8.11 8.18
N SER A 84 2.64 -8.15 7.90
CA SER A 84 3.34 -9.34 7.41
C SER A 84 3.21 -10.55 8.34
N ALA A 85 3.43 -10.36 9.64
CA ALA A 85 3.30 -11.46 10.61
C ALA A 85 1.86 -11.98 10.68
N THR A 86 0.86 -11.08 10.64
CA THR A 86 -0.56 -11.44 10.62
C THR A 86 -0.91 -12.21 9.35
N ALA A 87 -0.54 -11.68 8.17
CA ALA A 87 -0.78 -12.35 6.89
C ALA A 87 -0.11 -13.72 6.82
N LYS A 88 1.14 -13.81 7.26
CA LYS A 88 1.91 -15.06 7.30
C LYS A 88 1.28 -16.08 8.25
N GLY A 89 0.87 -15.65 9.43
CA GLY A 89 0.18 -16.52 10.40
C GLY A 89 -1.12 -17.07 9.85
N LEU A 90 -1.95 -16.23 9.23
CA LEU A 90 -3.20 -16.65 8.57
C LEU A 90 -2.91 -17.59 7.39
N GLY A 91 -1.98 -17.24 6.51
CA GLY A 91 -1.62 -18.06 5.35
C GLY A 91 -1.12 -19.45 5.73
N LEU A 92 -0.30 -19.56 6.78
CA LEU A 92 0.17 -20.85 7.31
C LEU A 92 -0.98 -21.65 7.94
N ALA A 93 -1.81 -21.01 8.77
CA ALA A 93 -2.92 -21.68 9.46
C ALA A 93 -3.99 -22.19 8.49
N LEU A 94 -4.27 -21.45 7.43
CA LEU A 94 -5.28 -21.77 6.43
C LEU A 94 -4.71 -22.54 5.22
N ASN A 95 -3.39 -22.71 5.15
CA ASN A 95 -2.67 -23.26 3.97
C ASN A 95 -3.01 -22.49 2.68
N LYS A 96 -2.94 -21.16 2.74
CA LYS A 96 -3.27 -20.26 1.61
C LYS A 96 -2.05 -19.39 1.24
N PRO A 97 -1.91 -19.04 -0.06
CA PRO A 97 -0.83 -18.17 -0.54
C PRO A 97 -1.04 -16.72 -0.07
N ILE A 98 0.04 -15.96 -0.12
CA ILE A 98 0.03 -14.52 0.12
C ILE A 98 0.24 -13.78 -1.20
N ILE A 99 -0.58 -12.75 -1.42
CA ILE A 99 -0.45 -11.79 -2.51
C ILE A 99 0.18 -10.52 -1.93
N GLU A 100 1.36 -10.20 -2.43
CA GLU A 100 2.14 -9.06 -1.99
C GLU A 100 1.81 -7.83 -2.83
N VAL A 101 1.11 -6.85 -2.23
CA VAL A 101 0.74 -5.62 -2.94
C VAL A 101 1.66 -4.49 -2.50
N PRO A 102 2.38 -3.82 -3.41
CA PRO A 102 3.13 -2.62 -3.08
C PRO A 102 2.18 -1.57 -2.49
N THR A 103 2.56 -0.96 -1.35
CA THR A 103 1.65 -0.06 -0.62
C THR A 103 1.23 1.13 -1.45
N VAL A 104 2.18 1.73 -2.17
CA VAL A 104 1.93 2.93 -2.99
C VAL A 104 1.02 2.61 -4.17
N ASP A 105 1.18 1.42 -4.78
CA ASP A 105 0.33 0.93 -5.86
C ASP A 105 -1.12 0.73 -5.37
N GLY A 106 -1.29 0.09 -4.21
CA GLY A 106 -2.60 -0.10 -3.59
C GLY A 106 -3.28 1.23 -3.27
N MET A 107 -2.52 2.23 -2.79
CA MET A 107 -3.05 3.57 -2.57
C MET A 107 -3.48 4.25 -3.87
N ALA A 108 -2.69 4.14 -4.93
CA ALA A 108 -3.04 4.72 -6.23
C ALA A 108 -4.27 4.04 -6.83
N TYR A 109 -4.38 2.73 -6.68
CA TYR A 109 -5.47 1.93 -7.26
C TYR A 109 -6.85 2.31 -6.71
N GLN A 110 -6.95 2.86 -5.49
CA GLN A 110 -8.25 3.30 -4.95
C GLN A 110 -8.89 4.48 -5.71
N LEU A 111 -8.13 5.18 -6.56
CA LEU A 111 -8.65 6.21 -7.47
C LEU A 111 -8.96 5.60 -8.85
N TYR A 112 -9.59 4.43 -8.87
CA TYR A 112 -9.90 3.67 -10.07
C TYR A 112 -10.61 4.54 -11.13
N GLY A 113 -10.09 4.47 -12.37
CA GLY A 113 -10.64 5.18 -13.51
C GLY A 113 -10.29 6.67 -13.62
N VAL A 114 -9.52 7.23 -12.67
CA VAL A 114 -8.99 8.58 -12.79
C VAL A 114 -7.89 8.60 -13.85
N THR A 115 -8.08 9.42 -14.88
CA THR A 115 -7.15 9.55 -16.01
C THR A 115 -6.04 10.56 -15.77
N ASP A 116 -6.20 11.45 -14.78
CA ASP A 116 -5.14 12.33 -14.30
C ASP A 116 -4.00 11.50 -13.69
N LEU A 117 -2.82 12.09 -13.53
CA LEU A 117 -1.75 11.45 -12.77
C LEU A 117 -2.17 11.28 -11.32
N ILE A 118 -1.98 10.07 -10.78
CA ILE A 118 -2.25 9.74 -9.38
C ILE A 118 -0.92 9.63 -8.66
N CYS A 119 -0.73 10.43 -7.62
CA CYS A 119 0.51 10.50 -6.89
C CYS A 119 0.29 10.29 -5.38
N PRO A 120 0.38 9.05 -4.88
CA PRO A 120 0.39 8.80 -3.44
C PRO A 120 1.62 9.38 -2.76
N LEU A 121 1.44 9.99 -1.59
CA LEU A 121 2.50 10.50 -0.73
C LEU A 121 2.39 9.87 0.66
N MET A 122 3.39 9.09 1.05
CA MET A 122 3.56 8.65 2.43
C MET A 122 4.74 9.39 3.05
N ASP A 123 4.56 9.97 4.24
CA ASP A 123 5.64 10.68 4.92
C ASP A 123 6.76 9.72 5.34
N ALA A 124 7.91 9.81 4.68
CA ALA A 124 9.12 9.03 4.99
C ALA A 124 10.07 9.75 5.96
N ARG A 125 9.62 10.87 6.55
CA ARG A 125 10.38 11.76 7.43
C ARG A 125 11.54 12.50 6.74
N ARG A 126 12.02 13.58 7.36
CA ARG A 126 13.18 14.38 6.91
C ARG A 126 13.00 14.93 5.48
N GLY A 127 11.82 15.42 5.14
CA GLY A 127 11.52 15.98 3.83
C GLY A 127 11.45 14.94 2.68
N GLN A 128 11.43 13.66 3.02
CA GLN A 128 11.30 12.59 2.04
C GLN A 128 9.90 11.96 2.07
N VAL A 129 9.50 11.43 0.94
CA VAL A 129 8.24 10.72 0.77
C VAL A 129 8.47 9.36 0.11
N TYR A 130 7.68 8.36 0.52
CA TYR A 130 7.46 7.21 -0.34
C TYR A 130 6.34 7.56 -1.31
N THR A 131 6.59 7.37 -2.59
CA THR A 131 5.70 7.80 -3.65
C THR A 131 5.87 6.94 -4.90
N GLY A 132 5.05 7.16 -5.87
CA GLY A 132 5.09 6.70 -7.25
C GLY A 132 4.12 7.56 -8.05
N ILE A 133 4.11 7.45 -9.37
CA ILE A 133 3.17 8.16 -10.24
C ILE A 133 2.47 7.13 -11.11
N TYR A 134 1.16 7.18 -11.12
CA TYR A 134 0.30 6.21 -11.78
C TYR A 134 -0.79 6.92 -12.57
N ARG A 135 -1.46 6.19 -13.44
CA ARG A 135 -2.70 6.63 -14.08
C ARG A 135 -3.55 5.41 -14.44
N PHE A 136 -4.79 5.65 -14.79
CA PHE A 136 -5.57 4.68 -15.53
C PHE A 136 -5.62 5.07 -17.01
N SER A 137 -5.52 4.06 -17.89
CA SER A 137 -5.69 4.30 -19.32
C SER A 137 -7.08 4.87 -19.61
N ASN A 138 -7.18 5.65 -20.69
CA ASN A 138 -8.46 6.22 -21.12
C ASN A 138 -9.32 5.19 -21.91
N ASP A 139 -9.13 3.89 -21.65
CA ASP A 139 -9.98 2.86 -22.21
C ASP A 139 -11.33 2.87 -21.49
N LYS A 140 -12.41 3.14 -22.25
CA LYS A 140 -13.76 3.26 -21.69
C LYS A 140 -14.38 1.91 -21.30
N GLU A 141 -13.88 0.81 -21.87
CA GLU A 141 -14.42 -0.52 -21.57
C GLU A 141 -13.71 -1.15 -20.36
N LYS A 142 -12.38 -1.01 -20.29
CA LYS A 142 -11.59 -1.55 -19.17
C LYS A 142 -10.34 -0.70 -18.94
N PRO A 143 -10.41 0.32 -18.07
CA PRO A 143 -9.22 1.09 -17.71
C PRO A 143 -8.10 0.17 -17.19
N SER A 144 -6.91 0.28 -17.77
CA SER A 144 -5.72 -0.42 -17.29
C SER A 144 -4.95 0.46 -16.32
N PHE A 145 -4.45 -0.13 -15.23
CA PHE A 145 -3.59 0.55 -14.27
C PHE A 145 -2.17 0.61 -14.81
N GLU A 146 -1.63 1.81 -14.96
CA GLU A 146 -0.34 2.09 -15.57
C GLU A 146 0.60 2.76 -14.57
N THR A 147 1.83 2.25 -14.51
CA THR A 147 2.90 2.84 -13.69
C THR A 147 3.72 3.81 -14.54
N VAL A 148 3.61 5.11 -14.27
CA VAL A 148 4.40 6.18 -14.92
C VAL A 148 5.76 6.31 -14.23
N MET A 149 5.78 6.25 -12.90
CA MET A 149 6.97 6.19 -12.07
C MET A 149 6.76 5.13 -10.99
N PRO A 150 7.61 4.08 -10.92
CA PRO A 150 7.46 3.05 -9.91
C PRO A 150 7.68 3.61 -8.50
N GLN A 151 7.19 2.87 -7.50
CA GLN A 151 7.34 3.28 -6.11
C GLN A 151 8.83 3.51 -5.75
N CYS A 152 9.08 4.61 -5.07
CA CYS A 152 10.43 5.02 -4.67
C CYS A 152 10.40 5.88 -3.39
N ALA A 153 11.59 6.18 -2.88
CA ALA A 153 11.79 7.15 -1.81
C ALA A 153 12.60 8.33 -2.36
N VAL A 154 12.00 9.52 -2.40
CA VAL A 154 12.61 10.73 -2.94
C VAL A 154 12.32 11.94 -2.03
N SER A 155 13.02 13.06 -2.24
CA SER A 155 12.60 14.30 -1.60
C SER A 155 11.30 14.82 -2.22
N VAL A 156 10.56 15.62 -1.48
CA VAL A 156 9.32 16.20 -2.00
C VAL A 156 9.61 17.19 -3.14
N GLU A 157 10.77 17.85 -3.11
CA GLU A 157 11.23 18.76 -4.16
C GLU A 157 11.52 18.01 -5.48
N GLU A 158 12.18 16.85 -5.42
CA GLU A 158 12.41 15.98 -6.59
C GLU A 158 11.08 15.50 -7.18
N LEU A 159 10.10 15.14 -6.33
CA LEU A 159 8.79 14.75 -6.79
C LEU A 159 8.05 15.89 -7.48
N ILE A 160 8.08 17.11 -6.91
CA ILE A 160 7.50 18.32 -7.50
C ILE A 160 8.12 18.60 -8.88
N ALA A 161 9.44 18.53 -8.97
CA ALA A 161 10.15 18.72 -10.23
C ALA A 161 9.70 17.69 -11.28
N LYS A 162 9.52 16.43 -10.87
CA LYS A 162 9.03 15.36 -11.75
C LYS A 162 7.59 15.57 -12.22
N CYS A 163 6.69 15.99 -11.33
CA CYS A 163 5.31 16.32 -11.71
C CYS A 163 5.26 17.51 -12.68
N ASN A 164 6.06 18.54 -12.45
CA ASN A 164 6.16 19.70 -13.34
C ASN A 164 6.76 19.35 -14.71
N GLU A 165 7.74 18.42 -14.75
CA GLU A 165 8.31 17.88 -16.00
C GLU A 165 7.27 17.14 -16.83
N LEU A 166 6.42 16.33 -16.18
CA LEU A 166 5.35 15.58 -16.85
C LEU A 166 4.28 16.51 -17.43
N GLY A 167 4.06 17.69 -16.85
CA GLY A 167 3.20 18.72 -17.41
C GLY A 167 1.70 18.40 -17.38
N GLU A 168 1.29 17.36 -16.66
CA GLU A 168 -0.09 16.87 -16.60
C GLU A 168 -0.72 17.18 -15.23
N ARG A 169 -2.06 17.18 -15.17
CA ARG A 169 -2.81 17.32 -13.92
C ARG A 169 -2.51 16.15 -12.97
N VAL A 170 -2.37 16.43 -11.67
CA VAL A 170 -2.00 15.44 -10.64
C VAL A 170 -3.01 15.44 -9.50
N VAL A 171 -3.40 14.25 -9.05
CA VAL A 171 -4.21 14.04 -7.84
C VAL A 171 -3.31 13.42 -6.77
N PHE A 172 -3.15 14.12 -5.64
CA PHE A 172 -2.34 13.67 -4.50
C PHE A 172 -3.21 13.05 -3.40
N LEU A 173 -2.71 11.98 -2.78
CA LEU A 173 -3.33 11.33 -1.63
C LEU A 173 -2.24 10.81 -0.68
N GLY A 174 -2.62 10.42 0.52
CA GLY A 174 -1.69 9.88 1.52
C GLY A 174 -1.46 10.79 2.71
N ASP A 175 -0.77 10.26 3.71
CA ASP A 175 -0.47 10.95 4.97
C ASP A 175 0.66 11.98 4.85
N GLY A 176 1.44 11.93 3.77
CA GLY A 176 2.40 12.96 3.40
C GLY A 176 1.75 14.25 2.87
N VAL A 177 0.49 14.18 2.37
CA VAL A 177 -0.20 15.36 1.84
C VAL A 177 -0.36 16.47 2.88
N PRO A 178 -0.88 16.24 4.10
CA PRO A 178 -0.97 17.30 5.11
C PRO A 178 0.39 17.89 5.49
N VAL A 179 1.45 17.09 5.47
CA VAL A 179 2.80 17.51 5.85
C VAL A 179 3.40 18.44 4.80
N HIS A 180 3.18 18.15 3.52
CA HIS A 180 3.82 18.83 2.39
C HIS A 180 2.87 19.71 1.57
N ARG A 181 1.60 19.84 1.98
CA ARG A 181 0.56 20.57 1.22
C ARG A 181 0.99 21.99 0.83
N GLN A 182 1.57 22.72 1.75
CA GLN A 182 2.00 24.09 1.48
C GLN A 182 3.05 24.12 0.37
N LEU A 183 4.09 23.29 0.48
CA LEU A 183 5.15 23.22 -0.51
C LEU A 183 4.65 22.78 -1.88
N LEU A 184 3.77 21.77 -1.91
CA LEU A 184 3.10 21.32 -3.13
C LEU A 184 2.33 22.46 -3.80
N THR A 185 1.52 23.21 -3.02
CA THR A 185 0.71 24.32 -3.55
C THR A 185 1.55 25.47 -4.05
N GLU A 186 2.69 25.76 -3.42
CA GLU A 186 3.58 26.88 -3.78
C GLU A 186 4.47 26.58 -5.00
N GLN A 187 4.89 25.32 -5.19
CA GLN A 187 5.93 24.96 -6.16
C GLN A 187 5.43 24.17 -7.38
N LEU A 188 4.23 23.56 -7.31
CA LEU A 188 3.64 22.91 -8.47
C LEU A 188 3.14 23.97 -9.46
N VAL A 189 3.58 23.88 -10.70
CA VAL A 189 3.09 24.71 -11.81
C VAL A 189 1.99 24.01 -12.61
N VAL A 190 1.83 22.70 -12.43
CA VAL A 190 0.75 21.92 -13.05
C VAL A 190 -0.54 22.02 -12.24
N PRO A 191 -1.73 21.87 -12.88
CA PRO A 191 -2.97 21.75 -12.15
C PRO A 191 -2.93 20.54 -11.20
N HIS A 192 -3.37 20.72 -9.97
CA HIS A 192 -3.35 19.64 -9.00
C HIS A 192 -4.53 19.68 -8.04
N GLU A 193 -4.85 18.53 -7.47
CA GLU A 193 -5.88 18.36 -6.44
C GLU A 193 -5.41 17.41 -5.35
N PHE A 194 -6.12 17.44 -4.22
CA PHE A 194 -5.91 16.54 -3.10
C PHE A 194 -7.16 15.68 -2.91
N ALA A 195 -6.98 14.38 -2.88
CA ALA A 195 -8.07 13.44 -2.73
C ALA A 195 -8.88 13.71 -1.45
N PRO A 196 -10.22 13.60 -1.50
CA PRO A 196 -11.09 13.81 -0.36
C PRO A 196 -10.93 12.72 0.71
N ALA A 197 -11.47 12.98 1.91
CA ALA A 197 -11.25 12.16 3.11
C ALA A 197 -11.58 10.67 2.94
N TYR A 198 -12.55 10.31 2.12
CA TYR A 198 -12.96 8.92 1.93
C TYR A 198 -11.96 8.07 1.13
N CYS A 199 -11.06 8.70 0.35
CA CYS A 199 -10.10 8.02 -0.50
C CYS A 199 -8.66 8.58 -0.40
N ASN A 200 -8.34 9.28 0.69
CA ASN A 200 -7.01 9.88 0.84
C ASN A 200 -6.06 9.12 1.79
N ARG A 201 -6.42 7.92 2.20
CA ARG A 201 -5.63 7.05 3.07
C ARG A 201 -5.68 5.62 2.57
N GLN A 202 -4.80 4.78 3.10
CA GLN A 202 -4.75 3.34 2.83
C GLN A 202 -6.11 2.68 3.09
N ARG A 203 -6.49 1.76 2.21
CA ARG A 203 -7.70 0.93 2.33
C ARG A 203 -7.42 -0.49 1.91
N ALA A 204 -7.81 -1.44 2.73
CA ALA A 204 -7.62 -2.84 2.45
C ALA A 204 -8.46 -3.32 1.25
N SER A 205 -9.61 -2.69 0.99
CA SER A 205 -10.42 -2.96 -0.21
C SER A 205 -9.66 -2.65 -1.51
N ALA A 206 -8.86 -1.56 -1.55
CA ALA A 206 -8.03 -1.25 -2.70
C ALA A 206 -6.87 -2.25 -2.87
N VAL A 207 -6.28 -2.67 -1.75
CA VAL A 207 -5.27 -3.77 -1.73
C VAL A 207 -5.88 -5.05 -2.29
N ALA A 208 -7.11 -5.43 -1.86
CA ALA A 208 -7.81 -6.61 -2.36
C ALA A 208 -8.07 -6.55 -3.87
N ALA A 209 -8.58 -5.43 -4.36
CA ALA A 209 -8.91 -5.25 -5.77
C ALA A 209 -7.66 -5.37 -6.67
N LEU A 210 -6.52 -4.78 -6.27
CA LEU A 210 -5.27 -4.92 -7.01
C LEU A 210 -4.70 -6.35 -6.87
N ALA A 211 -4.86 -6.97 -5.71
CA ALA A 211 -4.42 -8.34 -5.44
C ALA A 211 -5.12 -9.37 -6.33
N GLN A 212 -6.39 -9.17 -6.68
CA GLN A 212 -7.09 -10.06 -7.62
C GLN A 212 -6.40 -10.10 -8.98
N ILE A 213 -5.96 -8.94 -9.48
CA ILE A 213 -5.21 -8.84 -10.74
C ILE A 213 -3.88 -9.60 -10.63
N TYR A 214 -3.17 -9.46 -9.51
CA TYR A 214 -1.91 -10.17 -9.27
C TYR A 214 -2.12 -11.68 -9.17
N PHE A 215 -3.17 -12.09 -8.49
CA PHE A 215 -3.52 -13.50 -8.37
C PHE A 215 -3.85 -14.13 -9.74
N GLU A 216 -4.62 -13.44 -10.59
CA GLU A 216 -4.91 -13.89 -11.96
C GLU A 216 -3.66 -14.06 -12.82
N ARG A 217 -2.60 -13.29 -12.52
CA ARG A 217 -1.30 -13.37 -13.18
C ARG A 217 -0.37 -14.44 -12.59
N GLY A 218 -0.78 -15.10 -11.49
CA GLY A 218 0.05 -16.02 -10.75
C GLY A 218 1.12 -15.36 -9.87
N GLU A 219 0.96 -14.07 -9.57
CA GLU A 219 1.88 -13.26 -8.77
C GLU A 219 1.52 -13.39 -7.27
N PHE A 220 1.88 -14.52 -6.67
CA PHE A 220 1.69 -14.79 -5.24
C PHE A 220 2.82 -15.69 -4.73
N VAL A 221 3.02 -15.71 -3.43
CA VAL A 221 4.08 -16.48 -2.78
C VAL A 221 3.50 -17.44 -1.72
N PRO A 222 4.18 -18.56 -1.42
CA PRO A 222 3.86 -19.36 -0.25
C PRO A 222 3.93 -18.50 1.02
N ALA A 223 3.05 -18.73 1.98
CA ALA A 223 3.03 -17.94 3.21
C ALA A 223 4.36 -17.95 3.97
N ALA A 224 5.11 -19.06 3.89
CA ALA A 224 6.44 -19.18 4.51
C ALA A 224 7.47 -18.21 3.92
N ASP A 225 7.37 -17.87 2.64
CA ASP A 225 8.36 -17.08 1.90
C ASP A 225 8.07 -15.58 1.94
N HIS A 226 6.87 -15.18 2.37
CA HIS A 226 6.50 -13.77 2.46
C HIS A 226 7.43 -12.98 3.38
N ALA A 227 7.86 -11.80 2.93
CA ALA A 227 8.59 -10.81 3.71
C ALA A 227 8.19 -9.37 3.31
N PRO A 228 8.19 -8.43 4.26
CA PRO A 228 7.93 -7.03 3.95
C PRO A 228 9.05 -6.42 3.12
N ASP A 229 8.69 -5.47 2.25
CA ASP A 229 9.63 -4.71 1.42
C ASP A 229 10.00 -3.40 2.12
N TYR A 230 11.29 -3.24 2.42
CA TYR A 230 11.84 -2.05 3.04
C TYR A 230 12.63 -1.23 2.02
N LEU A 231 11.98 -0.25 1.37
CA LEU A 231 12.69 0.67 0.45
C LEU A 231 13.80 1.48 1.14
N ARG A 232 13.76 1.59 2.47
CA ARG A 232 14.79 2.24 3.27
C ARG A 232 15.16 1.37 4.46
N LEU A 233 16.43 1.42 4.85
CA LEU A 233 16.88 0.81 6.10
C LEU A 233 16.10 1.39 7.29
N SER A 234 15.87 0.57 8.32
CA SER A 234 15.30 1.04 9.58
C SER A 234 16.15 2.17 10.19
N GLN A 235 15.54 2.98 11.05
CA GLN A 235 16.27 4.05 11.74
C GLN A 235 17.48 3.49 12.51
N ALA A 236 17.29 2.37 13.20
CA ALA A 236 18.36 1.72 13.96
C ALA A 236 19.51 1.21 13.08
N GLU A 237 19.20 0.64 11.91
CA GLU A 237 20.23 0.19 10.97
C GLU A 237 20.98 1.36 10.33
N ARG A 238 20.30 2.49 10.08
CA ARG A 238 20.96 3.72 9.59
C ARG A 238 21.87 4.31 10.64
N GLU A 239 21.39 4.49 11.88
CA GLU A 239 22.18 5.00 13.00
C GLU A 239 23.40 4.11 13.29
N ARG A 240 23.25 2.80 13.16
CA ARG A 240 24.34 1.86 13.28
C ARG A 240 25.38 2.07 12.16
N LYS A 241 24.94 2.16 10.90
CA LYS A 241 25.86 2.44 9.77
C LYS A 241 26.55 3.79 9.88
N GLU A 242 25.84 4.81 10.36
CA GLU A 242 26.42 6.15 10.60
C GLU A 242 27.49 6.10 11.69
N LYS A 243 27.27 5.34 12.77
CA LYS A 243 28.29 5.12 13.83
C LYS A 243 29.50 4.33 13.33
N GLU A 244 29.25 3.23 12.62
CA GLU A 244 30.32 2.41 12.03
C GLU A 244 31.18 3.22 11.05
N ALA A 245 30.53 4.12 10.26
CA ALA A 245 31.25 5.01 9.37
C ALA A 245 32.03 6.13 10.09
N ALA A 246 31.54 6.60 11.23
CA ALA A 246 32.24 7.58 12.07
C ALA A 246 33.46 6.97 12.78
N ASP A 247 33.30 5.78 13.37
CA ASP A 247 34.36 5.05 14.04
C ASP A 247 35.47 4.61 13.07
N GLY A 248 35.11 4.16 11.86
CA GLY A 248 36.08 3.79 10.81
C GLY A 248 36.84 4.98 10.20
N LYS A 249 36.39 6.23 10.44
CA LYS A 249 37.16 7.45 10.10
C LYS A 249 38.11 7.86 11.23
N ALA A 250 37.79 7.56 12.49
CA ALA A 250 38.63 7.86 13.65
C ALA A 250 39.86 6.95 13.73
N ASP A 251 39.76 5.69 13.25
CA ASP A 251 40.88 4.74 13.21
C ASP A 251 41.87 4.97 12.05
N LYS A 252 41.58 5.92 11.14
CA LYS A 252 42.45 6.26 9.98
C LYS A 252 43.08 7.65 10.08
N ALA A 253 42.86 8.36 11.18
CA ALA A 253 43.47 9.67 11.47
C ALA A 253 44.51 9.55 12.60
#